data_47063a1b883709585eadc90f2443d71d
#
_entry.id   47063a1b883709585eadc90f2443d71d
#
_cell.length_a   1.000
_cell.length_b   1.000
_cell.length_c   1.000
_cell.angle_alpha   90.00
_cell.angle_beta   90.00
_cell.angle_gamma   90.00
#
_symmetry.space_group_name_H-M   'P 1'
#
loop_
_entity.id
_entity.type
_entity.pdbx_description
1 polymer ?
#
loop_
_entity_poly.entity_id
_entity_poly.type
_entity_poly.pdbx_seq_one_letter_code
_entity_poly.pdbx_strand_id
1 'polypeptide(L)'
;MAEQLKIIPLGGLNEIGKNMTVYEYGGEIIVVDCGMAFPGDDMYGIDCVIPDVSYLVKHKNRIRGMFITHGHEDHIGAVPYILKKVNIPIYCTRLTAGLIRLKLEEHGLLKSTKIVTVESGMTVKAGKFSVEFIHVNHSIADSVAFAIHTGLGTVVHTGDFKIDSTPIDGEVIDLARFGELGKQGVLALLADSTNVERPGYTMSERTVGRTFNRLFQGCKQRIIVTTFASNVHRIQQIMDAAAECGRKVAVTGRSMENVTKVAMDLGYMKPPKNTVVDINKIKSMPLEKQVIVTTGSQGEEMSALYRMAFSQHKQIEVGPGDRVIISASAIPGNENTVSRVINELFRKGVEVIYDRADMLHVSGHACQEELKIIHALTKPKYFIPVHGEQRMLQLHKDLALQMGMDLSLIHISEPTRLALIS
;
A
#
# COMPACT_ATOMS: atom_id res chain seq x y z
N MET A 1 22.28 -21.72 -25.75
CA MET A 1 22.42 -21.10 -24.41
C MET A 1 21.36 -21.70 -23.54
N ALA A 2 21.69 -22.09 -22.30
CA ALA A 2 20.70 -22.58 -21.35
C ALA A 2 19.63 -21.50 -21.12
N GLU A 3 18.37 -21.90 -21.01
CA GLU A 3 17.31 -20.97 -20.64
C GLU A 3 17.58 -20.43 -19.21
N GLN A 4 17.46 -19.13 -19.04
CA GLN A 4 17.70 -18.45 -17.76
C GLN A 4 16.49 -17.59 -17.41
N LEU A 5 16.12 -17.59 -16.14
CA LEU A 5 15.21 -16.62 -15.55
C LEU A 5 16.04 -15.58 -14.79
N LYS A 6 15.88 -14.30 -15.17
CA LYS A 6 16.51 -13.19 -14.45
C LYS A 6 15.45 -12.44 -13.65
N ILE A 7 15.77 -12.15 -12.41
CA ILE A 7 14.98 -11.31 -11.51
C ILE A 7 15.84 -10.06 -11.25
N ILE A 8 15.36 -8.89 -11.66
CA ILE A 8 16.12 -7.64 -11.65
C ILE A 8 15.30 -6.60 -10.88
N PRO A 9 15.58 -6.39 -9.61
CA PRO A 9 14.99 -5.29 -8.86
C PRO A 9 15.49 -3.94 -9.38
N LEU A 10 14.58 -3.03 -9.71
CA LEU A 10 14.90 -1.65 -10.07
C LEU A 10 14.64 -0.67 -8.93
N GLY A 11 13.97 -1.12 -7.86
CA GLY A 11 13.68 -0.40 -6.63
C GLY A 11 13.06 -1.32 -5.59
N GLY A 12 12.75 -0.79 -4.40
CA GLY A 12 12.16 -1.55 -3.30
C GLY A 12 13.15 -2.41 -2.50
N LEU A 13 14.46 -2.19 -2.67
CA LEU A 13 15.52 -2.86 -1.91
C LEU A 13 16.41 -1.82 -1.24
N ASN A 14 16.79 -2.07 0.02
CA ASN A 14 17.51 -1.14 0.91
C ASN A 14 16.74 0.17 1.19
N GLU A 15 15.47 0.19 0.86
CA GLU A 15 14.57 1.33 1.01
C GLU A 15 13.12 0.85 1.11
N ILE A 16 12.24 1.70 1.63
CA ILE A 16 10.79 1.55 1.52
C ILE A 16 10.33 2.52 0.42
N GLY A 17 9.64 1.98 -0.58
CA GLY A 17 9.19 2.73 -1.76
C GLY A 17 9.86 2.30 -3.05
N LYS A 18 9.47 2.90 -4.16
CA LYS A 18 9.96 2.63 -5.52
C LYS A 18 9.90 1.15 -5.94
N ASN A 19 8.93 0.39 -5.43
CA ASN A 19 8.84 -1.03 -5.73
C ASN A 19 8.71 -1.26 -7.23
N MET A 20 9.68 -1.95 -7.81
CA MET A 20 9.69 -2.34 -9.22
C MET A 20 10.66 -3.50 -9.42
N THR A 21 10.11 -4.63 -9.87
CA THR A 21 10.90 -5.84 -10.16
C THR A 21 10.66 -6.28 -11.60
N VAL A 22 11.73 -6.53 -12.32
CA VAL A 22 11.71 -7.03 -13.71
C VAL A 22 12.00 -8.53 -13.72
N TYR A 23 11.18 -9.27 -14.45
CA TYR A 23 11.38 -10.70 -14.74
C TYR A 23 11.69 -10.86 -16.23
N GLU A 24 12.84 -11.46 -16.55
CA GLU A 24 13.22 -11.76 -17.92
C GLU A 24 13.38 -13.25 -18.12
N TYR A 25 12.64 -13.83 -19.06
CA TYR A 25 12.69 -15.25 -19.40
C TYR A 25 12.46 -15.44 -20.89
N GLY A 26 13.29 -16.28 -21.51
CA GLY A 26 13.15 -16.68 -22.93
C GLY A 26 13.11 -15.52 -23.91
N GLY A 27 13.81 -14.42 -23.58
CA GLY A 27 13.87 -13.23 -24.40
C GLY A 27 12.72 -12.24 -24.19
N GLU A 28 11.79 -12.51 -23.31
CA GLU A 28 10.66 -11.67 -22.97
C GLU A 28 10.73 -11.13 -21.54
N ILE A 29 10.03 -10.04 -21.27
CA ILE A 29 10.10 -9.29 -20.02
C ILE A 29 8.67 -9.01 -19.50
N ILE A 30 8.47 -9.17 -18.20
CA ILE A 30 7.35 -8.58 -17.47
C ILE A 30 7.89 -7.73 -16.33
N VAL A 31 7.08 -6.76 -15.89
CA VAL A 31 7.39 -5.87 -14.77
C VAL A 31 6.37 -6.08 -13.68
N VAL A 32 6.80 -6.19 -12.44
CA VAL A 32 5.92 -6.22 -11.25
C VAL A 32 6.13 -4.93 -10.49
N ASP A 33 5.03 -4.19 -10.31
CA ASP A 33 4.92 -2.89 -9.68
C ASP A 33 5.68 -1.76 -10.40
N CYS A 34 5.34 -0.53 -10.05
CA CYS A 34 5.87 0.69 -10.64
C CYS A 34 5.73 1.84 -9.63
N GLY A 35 6.41 1.70 -8.51
CA GLY A 35 6.27 2.57 -7.36
C GLY A 35 7.14 3.81 -7.42
N MET A 36 6.78 4.79 -6.60
CA MET A 36 7.62 5.95 -6.30
C MET A 36 8.00 5.96 -4.81
N ALA A 37 8.96 6.80 -4.44
CA ALA A 37 9.25 7.19 -3.07
C ALA A 37 9.15 8.70 -2.92
N PHE A 38 8.88 9.16 -1.70
CA PHE A 38 9.00 10.57 -1.36
C PHE A 38 10.48 10.92 -1.17
N PRO A 39 10.90 12.16 -1.53
CA PRO A 39 12.27 12.59 -1.34
C PRO A 39 12.61 12.69 0.15
N GLY A 40 13.86 12.43 0.50
CA GLY A 40 14.39 12.71 1.84
C GLY A 40 14.56 14.22 2.08
N ASP A 41 14.74 14.59 3.36
CA ASP A 41 14.88 16.00 3.80
C ASP A 41 16.08 16.74 3.14
N ASP A 42 17.05 16.01 2.60
CA ASP A 42 18.23 16.51 1.91
C ASP A 42 18.02 16.73 0.39
N MET A 43 16.88 16.30 -0.15
CA MET A 43 16.55 16.38 -1.58
C MET A 43 15.73 17.64 -1.91
N TYR A 44 16.30 18.83 -1.74
CA TYR A 44 15.59 20.09 -1.98
C TYR A 44 15.11 20.25 -3.43
N GLY A 45 13.82 20.60 -3.59
CA GLY A 45 13.21 20.86 -4.89
C GLY A 45 12.87 19.60 -5.70
N ILE A 46 12.95 18.43 -5.08
CA ILE A 46 12.50 17.15 -5.67
C ILE A 46 11.11 16.82 -5.15
N ASP A 47 10.16 16.58 -6.03
CA ASP A 47 8.77 16.21 -5.67
C ASP A 47 8.59 14.71 -5.44
N CYS A 48 9.31 13.87 -6.20
CA CYS A 48 9.24 12.41 -6.07
C CYS A 48 10.49 11.74 -6.62
N VAL A 49 10.77 10.53 -6.13
CA VAL A 49 11.87 9.67 -6.60
C VAL A 49 11.28 8.44 -7.27
N ILE A 50 11.73 8.12 -8.48
CA ILE A 50 11.25 6.99 -9.28
C ILE A 50 12.41 6.04 -9.62
N PRO A 51 12.14 4.77 -9.93
CA PRO A 51 13.17 3.83 -10.37
C PRO A 51 13.87 4.27 -11.66
N ASP A 52 15.16 3.92 -11.81
CA ASP A 52 15.82 4.03 -13.10
C ASP A 52 15.32 2.92 -14.03
N VAL A 53 14.68 3.32 -15.10
CA VAL A 53 14.10 2.42 -16.10
C VAL A 53 14.90 2.35 -17.41
N SER A 54 16.16 2.75 -17.40
CA SER A 54 17.06 2.68 -18.58
C SER A 54 17.09 1.27 -19.17
N TYR A 55 17.04 0.24 -18.31
CA TYR A 55 16.94 -1.15 -18.73
C TYR A 55 15.66 -1.43 -19.53
N LEU A 56 14.50 -0.97 -19.06
CA LEU A 56 13.22 -1.15 -19.75
C LEU A 56 13.16 -0.40 -21.07
N VAL A 57 13.69 0.84 -21.12
CA VAL A 57 13.75 1.65 -22.33
C VAL A 57 14.58 0.94 -23.41
N LYS A 58 15.74 0.38 -23.03
CA LYS A 58 16.62 -0.38 -23.94
C LYS A 58 15.94 -1.64 -24.49
N HIS A 59 15.06 -2.25 -23.72
CA HIS A 59 14.42 -3.53 -24.05
C HIS A 59 12.92 -3.43 -24.32
N LYS A 60 12.38 -2.23 -24.62
CA LYS A 60 10.94 -1.94 -24.71
C LYS A 60 10.14 -2.92 -25.58
N ASN A 61 10.71 -3.41 -26.69
CA ASN A 61 10.03 -4.33 -27.61
C ASN A 61 9.83 -5.75 -27.03
N ARG A 62 10.52 -6.08 -25.94
CA ARG A 62 10.48 -7.38 -25.29
C ARG A 62 9.50 -7.42 -24.12
N ILE A 63 8.98 -6.26 -23.68
CA ILE A 63 8.12 -6.15 -22.51
C ILE A 63 6.70 -6.54 -22.89
N ARG A 64 6.12 -7.49 -22.16
CA ARG A 64 4.77 -8.04 -22.39
C ARG A 64 3.70 -7.40 -21.52
N GLY A 65 4.08 -6.79 -20.41
CA GLY A 65 3.16 -6.07 -19.54
C GLY A 65 3.76 -5.70 -18.20
N MET A 66 3.02 -4.87 -17.49
CA MET A 66 3.25 -4.47 -16.11
C MET A 66 2.11 -5.06 -15.26
N PHE A 67 2.46 -5.76 -14.20
CA PHE A 67 1.56 -6.40 -13.26
C PHE A 67 1.64 -5.68 -11.93
N ILE A 68 0.52 -5.16 -11.43
CA ILE A 68 0.49 -4.35 -10.22
C ILE A 68 -0.19 -5.12 -9.09
N THR A 69 0.50 -5.23 -7.96
CA THR A 69 0.03 -5.95 -6.78
C THR A 69 -1.13 -5.24 -6.09
N HIS A 70 -1.02 -3.92 -5.90
CA HIS A 70 -2.04 -3.10 -5.24
C HIS A 70 -1.83 -1.59 -5.51
N GLY A 71 -2.73 -0.76 -4.98
CA GLY A 71 -2.84 0.65 -5.35
C GLY A 71 -2.12 1.65 -4.45
N HIS A 72 -1.12 1.28 -3.65
CA HIS A 72 -0.30 2.23 -2.89
C HIS A 72 0.70 2.97 -3.77
N GLU A 73 1.11 4.18 -3.35
CA GLU A 73 1.99 5.06 -4.12
C GLU A 73 3.36 4.43 -4.39
N ASP A 74 3.89 3.69 -3.45
CA ASP A 74 5.15 2.97 -3.57
C ASP A 74 5.08 1.73 -4.49
N HIS A 75 3.88 1.45 -5.05
CA HIS A 75 3.63 0.41 -6.07
C HIS A 75 3.05 0.96 -7.39
N ILE A 76 2.38 2.13 -7.39
CA ILE A 76 1.79 2.70 -8.61
C ILE A 76 2.24 4.14 -8.92
N GLY A 77 2.92 4.80 -7.99
CA GLY A 77 3.18 6.24 -8.09
C GLY A 77 4.03 6.64 -9.29
N ALA A 78 4.94 5.77 -9.75
CA ALA A 78 5.78 6.05 -10.91
C ALA A 78 5.12 5.71 -12.26
N VAL A 79 3.95 5.06 -12.28
CA VAL A 79 3.27 4.63 -13.52
C VAL A 79 3.16 5.74 -14.57
N PRO A 80 2.70 6.97 -14.29
CA PRO A 80 2.57 8.00 -15.31
C PRO A 80 3.93 8.43 -15.90
N TYR A 81 4.98 8.42 -15.08
CA TYR A 81 6.32 8.84 -15.50
C TYR A 81 6.98 7.79 -16.38
N ILE A 82 6.81 6.51 -16.03
CA ILE A 82 7.42 5.39 -16.76
C ILE A 82 6.71 5.17 -18.11
N LEU A 83 5.38 5.27 -18.14
CA LEU A 83 4.61 5.10 -19.38
C LEU A 83 4.92 6.16 -20.44
N LYS A 84 5.39 7.35 -20.07
CA LYS A 84 5.90 8.34 -21.00
C LYS A 84 7.16 7.86 -21.74
N LYS A 85 7.95 6.97 -21.13
CA LYS A 85 9.17 6.39 -21.69
C LYS A 85 8.92 5.04 -22.36
N VAL A 86 8.08 4.21 -21.72
CA VAL A 86 7.77 2.85 -22.15
C VAL A 86 6.27 2.57 -21.96
N ASN A 87 5.48 2.76 -23.02
CA ASN A 87 4.04 2.51 -22.96
C ASN A 87 3.75 1.02 -23.16
N ILE A 88 3.32 0.36 -22.10
CA ILE A 88 3.04 -1.08 -22.03
C ILE A 88 1.68 -1.34 -21.37
N PRO A 89 1.02 -2.46 -21.66
CA PRO A 89 -0.24 -2.81 -20.99
C PRO A 89 -0.03 -3.04 -19.50
N ILE A 90 -1.02 -2.58 -18.71
CA ILE A 90 -1.06 -2.77 -17.25
C ILE A 90 -2.14 -3.80 -16.91
N TYR A 91 -1.80 -4.75 -16.06
CA TYR A 91 -2.68 -5.78 -15.51
C TYR A 91 -2.78 -5.59 -14.00
N CYS A 92 -3.98 -5.36 -13.48
CA CYS A 92 -4.20 -5.08 -12.06
C CYS A 92 -5.66 -5.35 -11.67
N THR A 93 -5.94 -5.35 -10.38
CA THR A 93 -7.29 -5.50 -9.84
C THR A 93 -8.14 -4.23 -10.01
N ARG A 94 -9.45 -4.32 -9.73
CA ARG A 94 -10.42 -3.24 -10.06
C ARG A 94 -10.15 -1.94 -9.32
N LEU A 95 -9.89 -1.99 -8.00
CA LEU A 95 -9.59 -0.78 -7.23
C LEU A 95 -8.27 -0.16 -7.68
N THR A 96 -7.24 -0.97 -7.84
CA THR A 96 -5.93 -0.54 -8.37
C THR A 96 -6.06 0.11 -9.74
N ALA A 97 -6.86 -0.47 -10.65
CA ALA A 97 -7.14 0.12 -11.96
C ALA A 97 -7.82 1.49 -11.84
N GLY A 98 -8.77 1.63 -10.91
CA GLY A 98 -9.44 2.91 -10.63
C GLY A 98 -8.46 4.00 -10.20
N LEU A 99 -7.54 3.68 -9.28
CA LEU A 99 -6.53 4.61 -8.80
C LEU A 99 -5.50 4.98 -9.88
N ILE A 100 -5.06 4.00 -10.68
CA ILE A 100 -4.16 4.26 -11.81
C ILE A 100 -4.83 5.16 -12.85
N ARG A 101 -6.13 4.97 -13.15
CA ARG A 101 -6.87 5.82 -14.09
C ARG A 101 -6.88 7.29 -13.66
N LEU A 102 -7.08 7.58 -12.38
CA LEU A 102 -6.98 8.95 -11.86
C LEU A 102 -5.62 9.59 -12.17
N LYS A 103 -4.54 8.85 -11.87
CA LYS A 103 -3.17 9.32 -12.12
C LYS A 103 -2.90 9.54 -13.62
N LEU A 104 -3.35 8.62 -14.45
CA LEU A 104 -3.18 8.73 -15.90
C LEU A 104 -4.00 9.87 -16.50
N GLU A 105 -5.18 10.17 -15.93
CA GLU A 105 -6.00 11.31 -16.34
C GLU A 105 -5.30 12.63 -16.01
N GLU A 106 -4.78 12.79 -14.80
CA GLU A 106 -3.99 13.95 -14.38
C GLU A 106 -2.77 14.21 -15.29
N HIS A 107 -2.16 13.15 -15.80
CA HIS A 107 -0.99 13.23 -16.70
C HIS A 107 -1.34 13.20 -18.20
N GLY A 108 -2.62 13.14 -18.57
CA GLY A 108 -3.09 13.10 -19.96
C GLY A 108 -2.78 11.80 -20.72
N LEU A 109 -2.50 10.70 -19.99
CA LEU A 109 -2.08 9.41 -20.55
C LEU A 109 -3.21 8.37 -20.63
N LEU A 110 -4.38 8.61 -20.04
CA LEU A 110 -5.45 7.62 -19.91
C LEU A 110 -5.89 7.04 -21.27
N LYS A 111 -6.01 7.88 -22.29
CA LYS A 111 -6.47 7.45 -23.63
C LYS A 111 -5.45 6.60 -24.39
N SER A 112 -4.17 6.74 -24.08
CA SER A 112 -3.07 6.02 -24.75
C SER A 112 -2.62 4.76 -24.04
N THR A 113 -3.11 4.51 -22.80
CA THR A 113 -2.70 3.40 -21.95
C THR A 113 -3.74 2.28 -21.94
N LYS A 114 -3.30 1.05 -22.17
CA LYS A 114 -4.15 -0.13 -22.03
C LYS A 114 -4.11 -0.63 -20.59
N ILE A 115 -5.22 -0.54 -19.86
CA ILE A 115 -5.39 -1.13 -18.52
C ILE A 115 -6.34 -2.32 -18.65
N VAL A 116 -5.89 -3.48 -18.23
CA VAL A 116 -6.66 -4.73 -18.19
C VAL A 116 -6.94 -5.06 -16.73
N THR A 117 -8.22 -5.04 -16.37
CA THR A 117 -8.65 -5.41 -15.03
C THR A 117 -8.74 -6.93 -14.92
N VAL A 118 -8.14 -7.49 -13.86
CA VAL A 118 -8.06 -8.92 -13.57
C VAL A 118 -8.62 -9.16 -12.17
N GLU A 119 -9.33 -10.25 -11.97
CA GLU A 119 -9.81 -10.66 -10.65
C GLU A 119 -8.82 -11.63 -9.98
N SER A 120 -8.78 -11.66 -8.66
CA SER A 120 -8.04 -12.68 -7.93
C SER A 120 -8.51 -14.08 -8.30
N GLY A 121 -7.60 -15.07 -8.34
CA GLY A 121 -7.85 -16.41 -8.86
C GLY A 121 -7.66 -16.55 -10.36
N MET A 122 -7.59 -15.44 -11.12
CA MET A 122 -7.36 -15.49 -12.57
C MET A 122 -5.88 -15.56 -12.92
N THR A 123 -5.59 -16.12 -14.09
CA THR A 123 -4.25 -16.20 -14.68
C THR A 123 -4.19 -15.48 -16.01
N VAL A 124 -3.19 -14.62 -16.19
CA VAL A 124 -2.94 -13.85 -17.40
C VAL A 124 -1.73 -14.40 -18.13
N LYS A 125 -1.87 -14.74 -19.41
CA LYS A 125 -0.75 -15.12 -20.27
C LYS A 125 -0.10 -13.87 -20.87
N ALA A 126 1.20 -13.69 -20.61
CA ALA A 126 1.99 -12.58 -21.10
C ALA A 126 3.28 -13.11 -21.76
N GLY A 127 3.16 -13.46 -23.05
CA GLY A 127 4.24 -14.13 -23.81
C GLY A 127 4.57 -15.50 -23.23
N LYS A 128 5.82 -15.69 -22.80
CA LYS A 128 6.32 -16.92 -22.16
C LYS A 128 6.00 -17.02 -20.67
N PHE A 129 5.44 -15.96 -20.08
CA PHE A 129 4.98 -15.95 -18.71
C PHE A 129 3.49 -16.26 -18.62
N SER A 130 3.12 -16.89 -17.50
CA SER A 130 1.73 -17.05 -17.08
C SER A 130 1.67 -16.53 -15.65
N VAL A 131 0.93 -15.43 -15.41
CA VAL A 131 0.90 -14.72 -14.12
C VAL A 131 -0.46 -14.92 -13.49
N GLU A 132 -0.49 -15.62 -12.37
CA GLU A 132 -1.69 -15.88 -11.56
C GLU A 132 -1.80 -14.84 -10.46
N PHE A 133 -3.00 -14.31 -10.24
CA PHE A 133 -3.35 -13.33 -9.22
C PHE A 133 -3.91 -14.05 -8.00
N ILE A 134 -3.24 -13.97 -6.87
CA ILE A 134 -3.62 -14.64 -5.62
C ILE A 134 -4.07 -13.59 -4.61
N HIS A 135 -5.27 -13.73 -4.05
CA HIS A 135 -5.78 -12.78 -3.06
C HIS A 135 -4.90 -12.74 -1.80
N VAL A 136 -4.56 -11.53 -1.34
CA VAL A 136 -3.89 -11.28 -0.06
C VAL A 136 -4.58 -10.14 0.69
N ASN A 137 -4.49 -10.17 2.03
CA ASN A 137 -4.93 -9.04 2.85
C ASN A 137 -3.81 -8.02 2.98
N HIS A 138 -4.17 -6.74 2.88
CA HIS A 138 -3.28 -5.62 3.13
C HIS A 138 -4.07 -4.44 3.72
N SER A 139 -3.47 -3.26 3.86
CA SER A 139 -4.15 -2.03 4.32
C SER A 139 -5.02 -1.36 3.26
N ILE A 140 -4.93 -1.79 2.01
CA ILE A 140 -5.81 -1.40 0.90
C ILE A 140 -6.56 -2.64 0.38
N ALA A 141 -7.81 -2.46 -0.01
CA ALA A 141 -8.62 -3.53 -0.58
C ALA A 141 -8.07 -4.00 -1.93
N ASP A 142 -8.43 -5.23 -2.32
CA ASP A 142 -8.18 -5.78 -3.64
C ASP A 142 -6.69 -6.03 -3.95
N SER A 143 -5.88 -6.27 -2.90
CA SER A 143 -4.45 -6.58 -3.02
C SER A 143 -4.21 -8.02 -3.44
N VAL A 144 -3.16 -8.25 -4.24
CA VAL A 144 -2.80 -9.56 -4.75
C VAL A 144 -1.30 -9.85 -4.67
N ALA A 145 -0.97 -11.11 -4.45
CA ALA A 145 0.33 -11.70 -4.75
C ALA A 145 0.31 -12.28 -6.17
N PHE A 146 1.48 -12.57 -6.71
CA PHE A 146 1.62 -13.23 -8.02
C PHE A 146 2.31 -14.58 -7.91
N ALA A 147 1.76 -15.61 -8.58
CA ALA A 147 2.52 -16.77 -8.98
C ALA A 147 2.90 -16.61 -10.47
N ILE A 148 4.20 -16.42 -10.72
CA ILE A 148 4.76 -16.19 -12.05
C ILE A 148 5.31 -17.52 -12.57
N HIS A 149 4.58 -18.14 -13.46
CA HIS A 149 4.94 -19.43 -14.06
C HIS A 149 5.81 -19.25 -15.30
N THR A 150 6.90 -19.99 -15.35
CA THR A 150 7.84 -20.07 -16.48
C THR A 150 8.19 -21.51 -16.79
N GLY A 151 8.90 -21.79 -17.89
CA GLY A 151 9.39 -23.13 -18.18
C GLY A 151 10.45 -23.66 -17.18
N LEU A 152 11.02 -22.78 -16.35
CA LEU A 152 12.02 -23.15 -15.33
C LEU A 152 11.39 -23.39 -13.95
N GLY A 153 10.15 -23.01 -13.74
CA GLY A 153 9.45 -23.13 -12.48
C GLY A 153 8.62 -21.89 -12.14
N THR A 154 8.02 -21.92 -10.96
CA THR A 154 7.12 -20.88 -10.46
C THR A 154 7.85 -19.96 -9.48
N VAL A 155 7.75 -18.66 -9.70
CA VAL A 155 8.19 -17.64 -8.74
C VAL A 155 6.96 -17.10 -8.03
N VAL A 156 6.99 -17.02 -6.71
CA VAL A 156 5.97 -16.35 -5.90
C VAL A 156 6.49 -14.97 -5.50
N HIS A 157 5.74 -13.93 -5.83
CA HIS A 157 5.97 -12.55 -5.41
C HIS A 157 4.79 -12.11 -4.55
N THR A 158 5.01 -11.93 -3.24
CA THR A 158 3.89 -11.71 -2.30
C THR A 158 3.19 -10.37 -2.51
N GLY A 159 3.89 -9.36 -3.07
CA GLY A 159 3.49 -7.98 -2.83
C GLY A 159 3.49 -7.71 -1.33
N ASP A 160 2.75 -6.70 -0.92
CA ASP A 160 2.55 -6.37 0.49
C ASP A 160 1.38 -7.19 1.02
N PHE A 161 1.57 -7.83 2.17
CA PHE A 161 0.54 -8.70 2.72
C PHE A 161 0.57 -8.78 4.26
N LYS A 162 -0.53 -9.21 4.81
CA LYS A 162 -0.68 -9.75 6.16
C LYS A 162 -1.63 -10.94 6.16
N ILE A 163 -1.69 -11.68 7.27
CA ILE A 163 -2.68 -12.74 7.46
C ILE A 163 -3.75 -12.22 8.43
N ASP A 164 -4.86 -11.71 7.88
CA ASP A 164 -6.01 -11.26 8.67
C ASP A 164 -7.12 -12.33 8.60
N SER A 165 -7.37 -13.02 9.71
CA SER A 165 -8.41 -14.05 9.78
C SER A 165 -9.84 -13.47 9.94
N THR A 166 -9.96 -12.16 10.15
CA THR A 166 -11.22 -11.45 10.30
C THR A 166 -11.24 -10.13 9.53
N PRO A 167 -10.92 -10.15 8.22
CA PRO A 167 -10.83 -8.94 7.43
C PRO A 167 -12.18 -8.22 7.34
N ILE A 168 -12.14 -6.92 7.03
CA ILE A 168 -13.33 -6.06 6.98
C ILE A 168 -14.30 -6.49 5.88
N ASP A 169 -13.78 -6.82 4.70
CA ASP A 169 -14.52 -7.28 3.53
C ASP A 169 -14.95 -8.75 3.58
N GLY A 170 -14.39 -9.51 4.54
CA GLY A 170 -14.68 -10.93 4.73
C GLY A 170 -13.84 -11.88 3.87
N GLU A 171 -12.98 -11.36 2.98
CA GLU A 171 -12.10 -12.16 2.14
C GLU A 171 -10.75 -12.39 2.80
N VAL A 172 -10.46 -13.63 3.21
CA VAL A 172 -9.20 -14.03 3.84
C VAL A 172 -8.16 -14.33 2.77
N ILE A 173 -6.89 -14.01 3.06
CA ILE A 173 -5.75 -14.40 2.21
C ILE A 173 -5.83 -15.88 1.80
N ASP A 174 -5.59 -16.17 0.53
CA ASP A 174 -5.67 -17.53 -0.01
C ASP A 174 -4.44 -18.39 0.35
N LEU A 175 -4.33 -18.73 1.63
CA LEU A 175 -3.25 -19.60 2.15
C LEU A 175 -3.27 -20.99 1.52
N ALA A 176 -4.45 -21.48 1.11
CA ALA A 176 -4.58 -22.78 0.47
C ALA A 176 -3.81 -22.80 -0.85
N ARG A 177 -3.93 -21.71 -1.65
CA ARG A 177 -3.22 -21.60 -2.92
C ARG A 177 -1.69 -21.55 -2.74
N PHE A 178 -1.19 -20.83 -1.73
CA PHE A 178 0.24 -20.87 -1.40
C PHE A 178 0.73 -22.26 -1.05
N GLY A 179 -0.06 -23.02 -0.28
CA GLY A 179 0.25 -24.43 0.05
C GLY A 179 0.22 -25.36 -1.17
N GLU A 180 -0.70 -25.16 -2.10
CA GLU A 180 -0.75 -25.93 -3.37
C GLU A 180 0.48 -25.65 -4.24
N LEU A 181 0.88 -24.38 -4.36
CA LEU A 181 2.11 -23.98 -5.07
C LEU A 181 3.34 -24.62 -4.44
N GLY A 182 3.42 -24.67 -3.12
CA GLY A 182 4.52 -25.32 -2.41
C GLY A 182 4.60 -26.84 -2.68
N LYS A 183 3.44 -27.52 -2.83
CA LYS A 183 3.39 -28.93 -3.25
C LYS A 183 3.84 -29.14 -4.70
N GLN A 184 3.55 -28.19 -5.58
CA GLN A 184 3.95 -28.21 -6.98
C GLN A 184 5.44 -27.87 -7.17
N GLY A 185 6.04 -27.16 -6.20
CA GLY A 185 7.42 -26.69 -6.21
C GLY A 185 7.53 -25.23 -6.59
N VAL A 186 8.02 -24.41 -5.65
CA VAL A 186 8.30 -23.00 -5.85
C VAL A 186 9.78 -22.80 -6.10
N LEU A 187 10.13 -22.24 -7.26
CA LEU A 187 11.51 -21.95 -7.64
C LEU A 187 12.11 -20.84 -6.78
N ALA A 188 11.39 -19.73 -6.62
CA ALA A 188 11.81 -18.62 -5.80
C ALA A 188 10.62 -17.94 -5.11
N LEU A 189 10.85 -17.44 -3.90
CA LEU A 189 9.92 -16.59 -3.16
C LEU A 189 10.53 -15.19 -3.01
N LEU A 190 9.82 -14.17 -3.47
CA LEU A 190 10.07 -12.78 -3.13
C LEU A 190 9.03 -12.37 -2.10
N ALA A 191 9.43 -11.96 -0.89
CA ALA A 191 8.49 -11.65 0.17
C ALA A 191 8.79 -10.31 0.86
N ASP A 192 7.69 -9.61 1.20
CA ASP A 192 7.67 -8.37 1.97
C ASP A 192 8.44 -8.48 3.28
N SER A 193 9.33 -7.53 3.56
CA SER A 193 10.20 -7.50 4.74
C SER A 193 9.85 -6.39 5.74
N THR A 194 8.86 -5.56 5.46
CA THR A 194 8.59 -4.29 6.17
C THR A 194 8.42 -4.47 7.69
N ASN A 195 7.73 -5.52 8.13
CA ASN A 195 7.47 -5.78 9.55
C ASN A 195 8.25 -6.96 10.14
N VAL A 196 9.31 -7.40 9.51
CA VAL A 196 10.11 -8.55 9.98
C VAL A 196 10.72 -8.35 11.38
N GLU A 197 10.90 -7.12 11.82
CA GLU A 197 11.39 -6.77 13.17
C GLU A 197 10.35 -7.04 14.26
N ARG A 198 9.06 -7.21 13.89
CA ARG A 198 7.96 -7.35 14.84
C ARG A 198 7.64 -8.82 15.08
N PRO A 199 7.74 -9.31 16.33
CA PRO A 199 7.34 -10.67 16.66
C PRO A 199 5.82 -10.84 16.58
N GLY A 200 5.37 -12.09 16.46
CA GLY A 200 3.95 -12.45 16.49
C GLY A 200 3.23 -12.16 15.17
N TYR A 201 1.99 -11.70 15.29
CA TYR A 201 1.05 -11.49 14.19
C TYR A 201 0.59 -10.04 14.11
N THR A 202 0.28 -9.58 12.91
CA THR A 202 -0.37 -8.29 12.69
C THR A 202 -1.84 -8.37 13.08
N MET A 203 -2.31 -7.37 13.82
CA MET A 203 -3.71 -7.31 14.26
C MET A 203 -4.67 -7.08 13.09
N SER A 204 -5.92 -7.54 13.26
CA SER A 204 -6.98 -7.26 12.30
C SER A 204 -7.35 -5.78 12.27
N GLU A 205 -7.63 -5.25 11.07
CA GLU A 205 -8.12 -3.89 10.86
C GLU A 205 -9.44 -3.61 11.62
N ARG A 206 -10.26 -4.63 11.91
CA ARG A 206 -11.49 -4.51 12.72
C ARG A 206 -11.25 -3.94 14.11
N THR A 207 -10.05 -4.09 14.68
CA THR A 207 -9.74 -3.55 16.01
C THR A 207 -9.78 -2.03 16.04
N VAL A 208 -9.40 -1.37 14.93
CA VAL A 208 -9.44 0.09 14.81
C VAL A 208 -10.87 0.62 14.82
N GLY A 209 -11.81 -0.09 14.20
CA GLY A 209 -13.23 0.29 14.22
C GLY A 209 -13.83 0.34 15.63
N ARG A 210 -13.46 -0.61 16.50
CA ARG A 210 -13.87 -0.58 17.91
C ARG A 210 -13.32 0.65 18.64
N THR A 211 -12.11 1.06 18.31
CA THR A 211 -11.52 2.27 18.88
C THR A 211 -12.27 3.51 18.42
N PHE A 212 -12.64 3.63 17.14
CA PHE A 212 -13.44 4.74 16.65
C PHE A 212 -14.79 4.82 17.37
N ASN A 213 -15.50 3.70 17.52
CA ASN A 213 -16.76 3.67 18.26
C ASN A 213 -16.59 4.20 19.69
N ARG A 214 -15.56 3.75 20.42
CA ARG A 214 -15.25 4.23 21.77
C ARG A 214 -14.96 5.74 21.80
N LEU A 215 -14.16 6.24 20.85
CA LEU A 215 -13.75 7.65 20.81
C LEU A 215 -14.86 8.59 20.34
N PHE A 216 -15.79 8.10 19.53
CA PHE A 216 -16.92 8.90 19.02
C PHE A 216 -18.08 8.96 19.99
N GLN A 217 -18.28 7.87 20.76
CA GLN A 217 -19.39 7.78 21.72
C GLN A 217 -19.27 8.85 22.81
N GLY A 218 -20.32 9.62 23.00
CA GLY A 218 -20.38 10.69 24.00
C GLY A 218 -19.51 11.91 23.75
N CYS A 219 -18.72 11.94 22.68
CA CYS A 219 -17.90 13.10 22.31
C CYS A 219 -18.80 14.30 21.94
N LYS A 220 -18.54 15.48 22.52
CA LYS A 220 -19.27 16.72 22.24
C LYS A 220 -18.56 17.64 21.24
N GLN A 221 -17.31 17.31 20.91
CA GLN A 221 -16.47 18.09 20.02
C GLN A 221 -16.70 17.70 18.56
N ARG A 222 -16.27 18.57 17.64
CA ARG A 222 -16.04 18.18 16.24
C ARG A 222 -14.89 17.18 16.20
N ILE A 223 -15.05 16.10 15.45
CA ILE A 223 -14.03 15.07 15.28
C ILE A 223 -13.39 15.25 13.92
N ILE A 224 -12.05 15.29 13.89
CA ILE A 224 -11.25 15.31 12.67
C ILE A 224 -10.36 14.08 12.70
N VAL A 225 -10.50 13.18 11.71
CA VAL A 225 -9.69 11.96 11.61
C VAL A 225 -8.78 12.07 10.41
N THR A 226 -7.46 11.93 10.64
CA THR A 226 -6.51 11.82 9.55
C THR A 226 -6.02 10.38 9.41
N THR A 227 -5.95 9.90 8.18
CA THR A 227 -5.47 8.56 7.83
C THR A 227 -4.92 8.55 6.40
N PHE A 228 -4.34 7.44 5.98
CA PHE A 228 -3.97 7.25 4.59
C PHE A 228 -5.21 7.21 3.69
N ALA A 229 -5.17 7.95 2.59
CA ALA A 229 -6.29 7.99 1.64
C ALA A 229 -6.59 6.62 1.01
N SER A 230 -5.57 5.80 0.84
CA SER A 230 -5.67 4.44 0.28
C SER A 230 -6.32 3.43 1.22
N ASN A 231 -6.38 3.71 2.54
CA ASN A 231 -6.98 2.78 3.50
C ASN A 231 -8.52 2.88 3.50
N VAL A 232 -9.10 2.36 2.42
CA VAL A 232 -10.55 2.37 2.15
C VAL A 232 -11.36 1.75 3.30
N HIS A 233 -10.86 0.65 3.88
CA HIS A 233 -11.53 -0.06 4.98
C HIS A 233 -11.57 0.79 6.27
N ARG A 234 -10.51 1.53 6.57
CA ARG A 234 -10.48 2.42 7.73
C ARG A 234 -11.43 3.59 7.56
N ILE A 235 -11.49 4.18 6.36
CA ILE A 235 -12.42 5.26 6.05
C ILE A 235 -13.86 4.75 6.18
N GLN A 236 -14.16 3.54 5.71
CA GLN A 236 -15.47 2.90 5.91
C GLN A 236 -15.80 2.79 7.40
N GLN A 237 -14.89 2.29 8.23
CA GLN A 237 -15.10 2.15 9.68
C GLN A 237 -15.34 3.50 10.39
N ILE A 238 -14.65 4.57 9.92
CA ILE A 238 -14.90 5.93 10.42
C ILE A 238 -16.33 6.39 10.08
N MET A 239 -16.78 6.12 8.85
CA MET A 239 -18.14 6.47 8.42
C MET A 239 -19.21 5.70 9.17
N ASP A 240 -18.97 4.42 9.45
CA ASP A 240 -19.87 3.56 10.22
C ASP A 240 -19.98 4.05 11.67
N ALA A 241 -18.85 4.30 12.34
CA ALA A 241 -18.81 4.83 13.71
C ALA A 241 -19.49 6.21 13.80
N ALA A 242 -19.31 7.07 12.80
CA ALA A 242 -19.99 8.36 12.74
C ALA A 242 -21.51 8.19 12.62
N ALA A 243 -21.97 7.29 11.77
CA ALA A 243 -23.39 7.01 11.58
C ALA A 243 -24.05 6.45 12.86
N GLU A 244 -23.40 5.50 13.55
CA GLU A 244 -23.85 4.96 14.83
C GLU A 244 -24.02 6.04 15.91
N CYS A 245 -23.15 7.07 15.89
CA CYS A 245 -23.26 8.22 16.80
C CYS A 245 -24.16 9.36 16.25
N GLY A 246 -24.87 9.15 15.15
CA GLY A 246 -25.75 10.15 14.53
C GLY A 246 -25.01 11.39 14.02
N ARG A 247 -23.74 11.22 13.62
CA ARG A 247 -22.88 12.27 13.06
C ARG A 247 -22.89 12.24 11.53
N LYS A 248 -22.48 13.33 10.91
CA LYS A 248 -22.24 13.45 9.47
C LYS A 248 -20.74 13.48 9.20
N VAL A 249 -20.35 12.95 8.05
CA VAL A 249 -18.96 12.88 7.61
C VAL A 249 -18.75 13.76 6.39
N ALA A 250 -17.75 14.62 6.41
CA ALA A 250 -17.23 15.27 5.22
C ALA A 250 -15.79 14.78 4.97
N VAL A 251 -15.46 14.60 3.71
CA VAL A 251 -14.12 14.21 3.27
C VAL A 251 -13.43 15.44 2.71
N THR A 252 -12.15 15.64 3.04
CA THR A 252 -11.35 16.76 2.51
C THR A 252 -9.90 16.36 2.26
N GLY A 253 -9.33 16.97 1.23
CA GLY A 253 -8.01 16.64 0.70
C GLY A 253 -8.13 15.89 -0.62
N ARG A 254 -7.46 16.40 -1.66
CA ARG A 254 -7.62 15.93 -3.06
C ARG A 254 -7.50 14.40 -3.19
N SER A 255 -6.45 13.80 -2.66
CA SER A 255 -6.26 12.35 -2.73
C SER A 255 -7.34 11.58 -1.96
N MET A 256 -7.74 12.06 -0.78
CA MET A 256 -8.80 11.46 0.03
C MET A 256 -10.14 11.48 -0.71
N GLU A 257 -10.51 12.62 -1.28
CA GLU A 257 -11.74 12.79 -2.06
C GLU A 257 -11.75 11.88 -3.30
N ASN A 258 -10.65 11.84 -4.05
CA ASN A 258 -10.51 11.03 -5.25
C ASN A 258 -10.60 9.53 -4.96
N VAL A 259 -9.83 9.04 -3.97
CA VAL A 259 -9.84 7.62 -3.60
C VAL A 259 -11.19 7.20 -3.03
N THR A 260 -11.78 8.01 -2.14
CA THR A 260 -13.11 7.74 -1.57
C THR A 260 -14.17 7.64 -2.66
N LYS A 261 -14.14 8.56 -3.64
CA LYS A 261 -15.06 8.53 -4.77
C LYS A 261 -14.90 7.26 -5.59
N VAL A 262 -13.68 6.91 -5.99
CA VAL A 262 -13.41 5.68 -6.76
C VAL A 262 -13.83 4.43 -5.97
N ALA A 263 -13.53 4.37 -4.68
CA ALA A 263 -13.91 3.24 -3.84
C ALA A 263 -15.44 3.09 -3.72
N MET A 264 -16.17 4.20 -3.62
CA MET A 264 -17.65 4.19 -3.61
C MET A 264 -18.20 3.77 -4.98
N ASP A 265 -17.72 4.36 -6.07
CA ASP A 265 -18.18 4.07 -7.44
C ASP A 265 -17.97 2.60 -7.83
N LEU A 266 -16.88 1.98 -7.34
CA LEU A 266 -16.55 0.57 -7.56
C LEU A 266 -17.18 -0.38 -6.54
N GLY A 267 -17.83 0.13 -5.48
CA GLY A 267 -18.53 -0.65 -4.45
C GLY A 267 -17.63 -1.23 -3.34
N TYR A 268 -16.35 -0.80 -3.25
CA TYR A 268 -15.46 -1.15 -2.13
C TYR A 268 -15.77 -0.36 -0.85
N MET A 269 -16.46 0.76 -0.99
CA MET A 269 -16.92 1.57 0.14
C MET A 269 -18.43 1.79 0.01
N LYS A 270 -19.16 1.54 1.09
CA LYS A 270 -20.63 1.63 1.17
C LYS A 270 -21.03 2.43 2.40
N PRO A 271 -20.91 3.76 2.39
CA PRO A 271 -21.25 4.56 3.55
C PRO A 271 -22.73 4.40 3.91
N PRO A 272 -23.09 4.41 5.21
CA PRO A 272 -24.48 4.40 5.64
C PRO A 272 -25.26 5.56 5.02
N LYS A 273 -26.55 5.35 4.73
CA LYS A 273 -27.39 6.35 4.06
C LYS A 273 -27.34 7.70 4.78
N ASN A 274 -27.22 8.77 4.00
CA ASN A 274 -27.19 10.16 4.49
C ASN A 274 -26.05 10.48 5.47
N THR A 275 -24.99 9.67 5.56
CA THR A 275 -23.84 9.93 6.44
C THR A 275 -22.86 10.90 5.83
N VAL A 276 -22.52 10.72 4.55
CA VAL A 276 -21.56 11.59 3.85
C VAL A 276 -22.26 12.85 3.33
N VAL A 277 -21.66 14.00 3.59
CA VAL A 277 -22.16 15.31 3.18
C VAL A 277 -21.02 16.19 2.64
N ASP A 278 -21.38 17.21 1.86
CA ASP A 278 -20.42 18.21 1.38
C ASP A 278 -19.78 19.00 2.54
N ILE A 279 -18.51 19.38 2.38
CA ILE A 279 -17.75 20.12 3.40
C ILE A 279 -18.38 21.48 3.75
N ASN A 280 -19.07 22.14 2.82
CA ASN A 280 -19.77 23.39 3.10
C ASN A 280 -21.05 23.16 3.90
N LYS A 281 -21.72 22.03 3.68
CA LYS A 281 -22.92 21.66 4.44
C LYS A 281 -22.59 21.27 5.88
N ILE A 282 -21.49 20.56 6.11
CA ILE A 282 -21.16 20.11 7.47
C ILE A 282 -20.87 21.28 8.41
N LYS A 283 -20.28 22.38 7.90
CA LYS A 283 -19.94 23.58 8.69
C LYS A 283 -21.16 24.25 9.36
N SER A 284 -22.33 24.12 8.78
CA SER A 284 -23.56 24.70 9.33
C SER A 284 -24.19 23.86 10.43
N MET A 285 -23.63 22.66 10.71
CA MET A 285 -24.13 21.75 11.75
C MET A 285 -23.46 22.02 13.10
N PRO A 286 -24.08 21.62 14.23
CA PRO A 286 -23.42 21.64 15.53
C PRO A 286 -22.13 20.80 15.52
N LEU A 287 -21.09 21.26 16.24
CA LEU A 287 -19.78 20.58 16.27
C LEU A 287 -19.89 19.09 16.63
N GLU A 288 -20.76 18.75 17.58
CA GLU A 288 -21.03 17.38 17.99
C GLU A 288 -21.64 16.48 16.90
N LYS A 289 -22.04 17.07 15.77
CA LYS A 289 -22.57 16.34 14.60
C LYS A 289 -21.55 16.21 13.48
N GLN A 290 -20.40 16.83 13.63
CA GLN A 290 -19.38 16.88 12.56
C GLN A 290 -18.28 15.84 12.75
N VAL A 291 -17.98 15.11 11.66
CA VAL A 291 -16.76 14.32 11.49
C VAL A 291 -16.12 14.74 10.17
N ILE A 292 -14.83 15.03 10.19
CA ILE A 292 -14.06 15.37 9.00
C ILE A 292 -12.98 14.31 8.82
N VAL A 293 -12.96 13.65 7.66
CA VAL A 293 -11.91 12.72 7.27
C VAL A 293 -10.95 13.43 6.33
N THR A 294 -9.66 13.39 6.64
CA THR A 294 -8.66 14.22 5.96
C THR A 294 -7.33 13.52 5.73
N THR A 295 -6.54 14.08 4.81
CA THR A 295 -5.12 13.71 4.58
C THR A 295 -4.20 14.43 5.57
N GLY A 296 -2.92 14.01 5.61
CA GLY A 296 -1.87 14.65 6.40
C GLY A 296 -1.43 13.85 7.62
N SER A 297 -1.68 12.53 7.59
CA SER A 297 -1.24 11.64 8.66
C SER A 297 0.29 11.52 8.76
N GLN A 298 1.02 11.93 7.74
CA GLN A 298 2.49 11.93 7.68
C GLN A 298 3.09 13.35 7.85
N GLY A 299 2.26 14.34 8.14
CA GLY A 299 2.70 15.71 8.38
C GLY A 299 3.11 16.48 7.11
N GLU A 300 2.75 15.99 5.93
CA GLU A 300 3.09 16.60 4.64
C GLU A 300 2.59 18.06 4.58
N GLU A 301 3.46 19.00 4.23
CA GLU A 301 3.18 20.45 4.28
C GLU A 301 1.98 20.89 3.42
N MET A 302 1.73 20.20 2.33
CA MET A 302 0.60 20.51 1.44
C MET A 302 -0.69 19.75 1.81
N SER A 303 -0.67 18.91 2.84
CA SER A 303 -1.82 18.12 3.27
C SER A 303 -2.91 18.98 3.93
N ALA A 304 -4.12 18.45 4.00
CA ALA A 304 -5.23 19.19 4.58
C ALA A 304 -5.05 19.39 6.09
N LEU A 305 -4.59 18.36 6.85
CA LEU A 305 -4.35 18.51 8.29
C LEU A 305 -3.23 19.51 8.59
N TYR A 306 -2.12 19.47 7.85
CA TYR A 306 -1.04 20.45 8.00
C TYR A 306 -1.59 21.86 7.83
N ARG A 307 -2.33 22.12 6.73
CA ARG A 307 -2.92 23.45 6.50
C ARG A 307 -3.92 23.86 7.57
N MET A 308 -4.66 22.92 8.17
CA MET A 308 -5.53 23.20 9.33
C MET A 308 -4.70 23.60 10.56
N ALA A 309 -3.65 22.84 10.88
CA ALA A 309 -2.76 23.10 12.02
C ALA A 309 -2.08 24.48 11.89
N PHE A 310 -1.64 24.87 10.70
CA PHE A 310 -0.95 26.14 10.45
C PHE A 310 -1.86 27.28 9.96
N SER A 311 -3.20 27.18 10.14
CA SER A 311 -4.19 28.19 9.75
C SER A 311 -4.17 28.57 8.25
N GLN A 312 -3.82 27.62 7.39
CA GLN A 312 -3.73 27.78 5.94
C GLN A 312 -4.88 27.09 5.18
N HIS A 313 -5.74 26.37 5.91
CA HIS A 313 -6.85 25.65 5.27
C HIS A 313 -8.01 26.61 5.00
N LYS A 314 -8.46 26.68 3.73
CA LYS A 314 -9.45 27.66 3.28
C LYS A 314 -10.85 27.50 3.91
N GLN A 315 -11.19 26.31 4.35
CA GLN A 315 -12.57 25.98 4.75
C GLN A 315 -12.70 25.59 6.22
N ILE A 316 -11.67 25.05 6.83
CA ILE A 316 -11.70 24.53 8.20
C ILE A 316 -10.65 25.23 9.02
N GLU A 317 -11.08 25.85 10.10
CA GLU A 317 -10.24 26.36 11.16
C GLU A 317 -10.35 25.39 12.36
N VAL A 318 -9.22 25.08 12.98
CA VAL A 318 -9.14 24.19 14.14
C VAL A 318 -8.78 24.96 15.40
N GLY A 319 -9.36 24.53 16.53
CA GLY A 319 -9.14 25.19 17.83
C GLY A 319 -9.79 24.46 19.00
N PRO A 320 -10.00 25.17 20.13
CA PRO A 320 -10.71 24.61 21.27
C PRO A 320 -12.11 24.12 20.85
N GLY A 321 -12.49 22.91 21.25
CA GLY A 321 -13.74 22.29 20.82
C GLY A 321 -13.58 21.31 19.65
N ASP A 322 -12.33 21.08 19.20
CA ASP A 322 -12.01 20.05 18.23
C ASP A 322 -11.23 18.89 18.88
N ARG A 323 -11.51 17.70 18.38
CA ARG A 323 -10.76 16.47 18.65
C ARG A 323 -10.16 15.99 17.35
N VAL A 324 -8.81 15.95 17.26
CA VAL A 324 -8.08 15.39 16.12
C VAL A 324 -7.59 13.99 16.47
N ILE A 325 -7.91 13.01 15.62
CA ILE A 325 -7.49 11.62 15.76
C ILE A 325 -6.52 11.33 14.61
N ILE A 326 -5.27 10.97 14.94
CA ILE A 326 -4.25 10.59 13.95
C ILE A 326 -4.24 9.06 13.86
N SER A 327 -4.92 8.53 12.86
CA SER A 327 -5.09 7.09 12.62
C SER A 327 -4.07 6.57 11.61
N ALA A 328 -2.79 6.80 11.92
CA ALA A 328 -1.64 6.32 11.14
C ALA A 328 -0.41 6.29 12.04
N SER A 329 0.56 5.43 11.72
CA SER A 329 1.92 5.55 12.27
C SER A 329 2.77 6.36 11.31
N ALA A 330 3.71 7.14 11.83
CA ALA A 330 4.69 7.82 10.99
C ALA A 330 5.50 6.79 10.20
N ILE A 331 5.67 7.04 8.91
CA ILE A 331 6.61 6.31 8.07
C ILE A 331 8.02 6.73 8.52
N PRO A 332 8.99 5.80 8.56
CA PRO A 332 10.37 6.13 8.89
C PRO A 332 10.86 7.38 8.13
N GLY A 333 11.38 8.37 8.87
CA GLY A 333 11.80 9.67 8.35
C GLY A 333 10.77 10.81 8.49
N ASN A 334 9.48 10.50 8.72
CA ASN A 334 8.43 11.52 8.86
C ASN A 334 8.11 11.89 10.33
N GLU A 335 8.81 11.32 11.30
CA GLU A 335 8.52 11.48 12.74
C GLU A 335 8.55 12.94 13.17
N ASN A 336 9.55 13.69 12.71
CA ASN A 336 9.73 15.12 13.04
C ASN A 336 8.58 15.96 12.46
N THR A 337 8.17 15.69 11.23
CA THR A 337 7.09 16.42 10.54
C THR A 337 5.75 16.17 11.21
N VAL A 338 5.46 14.92 11.55
CA VAL A 338 4.25 14.53 12.29
C VAL A 338 4.24 15.18 13.67
N SER A 339 5.37 15.14 14.41
CA SER A 339 5.50 15.77 15.73
C SER A 339 5.27 17.29 15.66
N ARG A 340 5.76 17.97 14.62
CA ARG A 340 5.54 19.39 14.39
C ARG A 340 4.06 19.73 14.24
N VAL A 341 3.31 18.93 13.46
CA VAL A 341 1.86 19.11 13.30
C VAL A 341 1.12 18.89 14.62
N ILE A 342 1.45 17.84 15.35
CA ILE A 342 0.87 17.54 16.66
C ILE A 342 1.07 18.73 17.62
N ASN A 343 2.31 19.22 17.75
CA ASN A 343 2.62 20.35 18.62
C ASN A 343 1.84 21.62 18.25
N GLU A 344 1.63 21.88 16.95
CA GLU A 344 0.86 23.03 16.50
C GLU A 344 -0.64 22.91 16.84
N LEU A 345 -1.20 21.70 16.72
CA LEU A 345 -2.57 21.42 17.14
C LEU A 345 -2.76 21.64 18.65
N PHE A 346 -1.81 21.18 19.48
CA PHE A 346 -1.82 21.44 20.93
C PHE A 346 -1.76 22.94 21.25
N ARG A 347 -0.92 23.74 20.54
CA ARG A 347 -0.87 25.21 20.72
C ARG A 347 -2.21 25.88 20.43
N LYS A 348 -3.03 25.31 19.55
CA LYS A 348 -4.38 25.79 19.25
C LYS A 348 -5.45 25.30 20.22
N GLY A 349 -5.10 24.56 21.26
CA GLY A 349 -6.04 24.02 22.24
C GLY A 349 -6.88 22.86 21.72
N VAL A 350 -6.43 22.18 20.67
CA VAL A 350 -7.08 20.99 20.10
C VAL A 350 -6.78 19.78 20.99
N GLU A 351 -7.75 18.93 21.25
CA GLU A 351 -7.54 17.61 21.84
C GLU A 351 -7.00 16.65 20.77
N VAL A 352 -5.74 16.18 20.89
CA VAL A 352 -5.11 15.33 19.90
C VAL A 352 -4.93 13.92 20.45
N ILE A 353 -5.46 12.91 19.73
CA ILE A 353 -5.33 11.49 20.04
C ILE A 353 -4.46 10.85 18.95
N TYR A 354 -3.26 10.40 19.32
CA TYR A 354 -2.24 9.90 18.38
C TYR A 354 -1.41 8.74 18.92
N ASP A 355 -1.68 8.29 20.14
CA ASP A 355 -0.86 7.27 20.81
C ASP A 355 -1.17 5.85 20.30
N ARG A 356 -0.12 5.02 20.29
CA ARG A 356 -0.22 3.57 20.03
C ARG A 356 -1.09 2.84 21.05
N ALA A 357 -1.16 3.33 22.28
CA ALA A 357 -2.00 2.78 23.34
C ALA A 357 -3.49 2.76 22.96
N ASP A 358 -3.94 3.69 22.14
CA ASP A 358 -5.33 3.76 21.69
C ASP A 358 -5.66 2.82 20.52
N MET A 359 -4.68 2.08 19.97
CA MET A 359 -4.88 1.15 18.86
C MET A 359 -5.56 1.82 17.64
N LEU A 360 -5.09 3.00 17.29
CA LEU A 360 -5.62 3.81 16.20
C LEU A 360 -5.11 3.39 14.82
N HIS A 361 -4.08 2.55 14.79
CA HIS A 361 -3.45 2.09 13.57
C HIS A 361 -3.05 0.61 13.69
N VAL A 362 -3.29 -0.10 12.59
CA VAL A 362 -2.81 -1.47 12.37
C VAL A 362 -2.03 -1.48 11.08
N SER A 363 -0.87 -2.14 11.07
CA SER A 363 -0.05 -2.29 9.87
C SER A 363 -0.75 -3.15 8.82
N GLY A 364 -0.42 -2.90 7.54
CA GLY A 364 -0.81 -3.76 6.43
C GLY A 364 0.17 -4.92 6.16
N HIS A 365 1.34 -4.94 6.85
CA HIS A 365 2.43 -5.86 6.56
C HIS A 365 2.54 -6.98 7.60
N ALA A 366 3.00 -8.14 7.14
CA ALA A 366 3.16 -9.36 7.91
C ALA A 366 4.27 -9.24 8.97
N CYS A 367 3.97 -9.65 10.20
CA CYS A 367 4.94 -9.86 11.27
C CYS A 367 5.63 -11.24 11.13
N GLN A 368 6.60 -11.54 12.01
CA GLN A 368 7.46 -12.72 11.89
C GLN A 368 6.71 -14.04 11.72
N GLU A 369 5.65 -14.29 12.49
CA GLU A 369 4.92 -15.56 12.40
C GLU A 369 4.15 -15.70 11.09
N GLU A 370 3.65 -14.60 10.53
CA GLU A 370 2.98 -14.57 9.24
C GLU A 370 3.97 -14.83 8.09
N LEU A 371 5.17 -14.25 8.16
CA LEU A 371 6.26 -14.51 7.22
C LEU A 371 6.69 -15.98 7.24
N LYS A 372 6.82 -16.58 8.44
CA LYS A 372 7.12 -18.00 8.60
C LYS A 372 6.04 -18.89 7.97
N ILE A 373 4.76 -18.52 8.09
CA ILE A 373 3.65 -19.28 7.47
C ILE A 373 3.80 -19.31 5.94
N ILE A 374 4.05 -18.17 5.30
CA ILE A 374 4.22 -18.13 3.83
C ILE A 374 5.45 -18.93 3.41
N HIS A 375 6.57 -18.84 4.12
CA HIS A 375 7.74 -19.65 3.88
C HIS A 375 7.45 -21.16 4.00
N ALA A 376 6.77 -21.58 5.08
CA ALA A 376 6.42 -22.96 5.33
C ALA A 376 5.45 -23.54 4.28
N LEU A 377 4.51 -22.73 3.80
CA LEU A 377 3.55 -23.12 2.78
C LEU A 377 4.20 -23.24 1.40
N THR A 378 5.02 -22.27 1.01
CA THR A 378 5.62 -22.21 -0.34
C THR A 378 6.85 -23.11 -0.49
N LYS A 379 7.60 -23.36 0.57
CA LYS A 379 8.85 -24.17 0.59
C LYS A 379 9.77 -23.84 -0.59
N PRO A 380 10.16 -22.58 -0.76
CA PRO A 380 10.86 -22.14 -1.95
C PRO A 380 12.26 -22.74 -2.04
N LYS A 381 12.74 -22.99 -3.28
CA LYS A 381 14.14 -23.35 -3.50
C LYS A 381 15.07 -22.17 -3.26
N TYR A 382 14.68 -20.97 -3.72
CA TYR A 382 15.44 -19.72 -3.51
C TYR A 382 14.56 -18.70 -2.78
N PHE A 383 15.20 -17.87 -1.97
CA PHE A 383 14.52 -16.80 -1.25
C PHE A 383 15.19 -15.44 -1.50
N ILE A 384 14.36 -14.41 -1.75
CA ILE A 384 14.79 -13.04 -1.98
C ILE A 384 13.91 -12.14 -1.11
N PRO A 385 14.41 -11.63 0.04
CA PRO A 385 13.69 -10.63 0.81
C PRO A 385 13.59 -9.33 -0.01
N VAL A 386 12.40 -8.75 -0.07
CA VAL A 386 12.12 -7.49 -0.79
C VAL A 386 11.33 -6.53 0.10
N HIS A 387 11.11 -5.30 -0.36
CA HIS A 387 10.31 -4.27 0.31
C HIS A 387 10.78 -4.00 1.74
N GLY A 388 11.96 -3.39 1.88
CA GLY A 388 12.52 -3.07 3.18
C GLY A 388 13.90 -2.42 3.12
N GLU A 389 14.24 -1.73 4.19
CA GLU A 389 15.59 -1.23 4.41
C GLU A 389 16.58 -2.40 4.64
N GLN A 390 17.87 -2.13 4.52
CA GLN A 390 18.93 -3.15 4.64
C GLN A 390 18.80 -3.99 5.92
N ARG A 391 18.48 -3.37 7.07
CA ARG A 391 18.29 -4.11 8.33
C ARG A 391 17.12 -5.10 8.25
N MET A 392 16.02 -4.70 7.60
CA MET A 392 14.84 -5.55 7.43
C MET A 392 15.15 -6.74 6.53
N LEU A 393 15.82 -6.51 5.39
CA LEU A 393 16.24 -7.58 4.48
C LEU A 393 17.17 -8.59 5.16
N GLN A 394 18.12 -8.09 5.99
CA GLN A 394 19.02 -8.97 6.76
C GLN A 394 18.26 -9.80 7.81
N LEU A 395 17.35 -9.20 8.56
CA LEU A 395 16.54 -9.90 9.55
C LEU A 395 15.60 -10.93 8.90
N HIS A 396 15.08 -10.65 7.70
CA HIS A 396 14.26 -11.62 6.98
C HIS A 396 15.09 -12.80 6.46
N LYS A 397 16.33 -12.55 6.01
CA LYS A 397 17.30 -13.64 5.75
C LYS A 397 17.52 -14.47 7.01
N ASP A 398 17.77 -13.83 8.16
CA ASP A 398 18.04 -14.54 9.41
C ASP A 398 16.82 -15.37 9.86
N LEU A 399 15.61 -14.88 9.62
CA LEU A 399 14.37 -15.63 9.84
C LEU A 399 14.29 -16.88 8.94
N ALA A 400 14.67 -16.77 7.67
CA ALA A 400 14.71 -17.90 6.74
C ALA A 400 15.76 -18.95 7.16
N LEU A 401 16.94 -18.52 7.65
CA LEU A 401 17.96 -19.39 8.21
C LEU A 401 17.43 -20.14 9.44
N GLN A 402 16.72 -19.46 10.36
CA GLN A 402 16.09 -20.10 11.52
C GLN A 402 15.06 -21.16 11.13
N MET A 403 14.42 -21.00 9.97
CA MET A 403 13.51 -22.01 9.41
C MET A 403 14.22 -23.16 8.70
N GLY A 404 15.55 -23.17 8.69
CA GLY A 404 16.37 -24.24 8.12
C GLY A 404 16.72 -24.07 6.64
N MET A 405 16.51 -22.89 6.06
CA MET A 405 16.95 -22.61 4.69
C MET A 405 18.48 -22.44 4.63
N ASP A 406 19.13 -23.00 3.61
CA ASP A 406 20.58 -22.82 3.41
C ASP A 406 20.91 -21.40 2.98
N LEU A 407 21.96 -20.80 3.55
CA LEU A 407 22.38 -19.44 3.24
C LEU A 407 22.69 -19.24 1.74
N SER A 408 23.24 -20.26 1.08
CA SER A 408 23.56 -20.22 -0.36
C SER A 408 22.33 -20.06 -1.27
N LEU A 409 21.12 -20.29 -0.73
CA LEU A 409 19.82 -20.18 -1.44
C LEU A 409 19.09 -18.86 -1.15
N ILE A 410 19.66 -18.01 -0.28
CA ILE A 410 19.08 -16.73 0.08
C ILE A 410 19.87 -15.60 -0.61
N HIS A 411 19.17 -14.78 -1.39
CA HIS A 411 19.78 -13.71 -2.17
C HIS A 411 19.31 -12.36 -1.68
N ILE A 412 20.18 -11.61 -0.99
CA ILE A 412 19.96 -10.19 -0.71
C ILE A 412 20.57 -9.42 -1.88
N SER A 413 19.74 -8.69 -2.61
CA SER A 413 20.16 -7.93 -3.78
C SER A 413 20.19 -6.44 -3.46
N GLU A 414 21.04 -5.69 -4.17
CA GLU A 414 21.05 -4.24 -4.17
C GLU A 414 20.41 -3.70 -5.46
N PRO A 415 19.71 -2.54 -5.44
CA PRO A 415 18.97 -2.02 -6.61
C PRO A 415 19.83 -1.74 -7.84
N THR A 416 21.15 -1.67 -7.69
CA THR A 416 22.11 -1.31 -8.73
C THR A 416 22.94 -2.48 -9.27
N ARG A 417 22.80 -3.67 -8.72
CA ARG A 417 23.53 -4.87 -9.19
C ARG A 417 22.55 -5.91 -9.74
N LEU A 418 22.75 -6.25 -11.02
CA LEU A 418 22.13 -7.41 -11.65
C LEU A 418 22.39 -8.67 -10.82
N ALA A 419 21.37 -9.15 -10.11
CA ALA A 419 21.41 -10.49 -9.54
C ALA A 419 21.17 -11.47 -10.70
N LEU A 420 22.23 -12.10 -11.18
CA LEU A 420 22.15 -13.21 -12.13
C LEU A 420 21.93 -14.49 -11.32
N ILE A 421 20.72 -15.03 -11.39
CA ILE A 421 20.43 -16.39 -10.94
C ILE A 421 20.64 -17.29 -12.16
N SER A 422 21.74 -18.02 -12.19
CA SER A 422 22.07 -19.00 -13.21
C SER A 422 21.63 -20.39 -12.80
#